data_b5c6c007ada1faf0b79987f52199884c
#
_entry.id   b5c6c007ada1faf0b79987f52199884c
#
_cell.length_a   1.000
_cell.length_b   1.000
_cell.length_c   1.000
_cell.angle_alpha   90.00
_cell.angle_beta   90.00
_cell.angle_gamma   90.00
#
_symmetry.space_group_name_H-M   'P 1'
#
loop_
_entity.id
_entity.type
_entity.pdbx_description
1 polymer ?
#
loop_
_entity_poly.entity_id
_entity_poly.type
_entity_poly.pdbx_seq_one_letter_code
_entity_poly.pdbx_strand_id
1 'polypeptide(L)'
;MQPENVGNNADLAKYRMERANEDLHAAEVLVNAREYRSANNRAYYAVFHAILAVHALNGESYRRHKDAIWRLWPDFLRWRV
;
A
#
# COMPACT_ATOMS: atom_id res chain seq x y z
N MET A 1 6.43 -22.92 11.57
CA MET A 1 5.98 -22.57 10.98
C MET A 1 6.17 -22.81 9.89
N GLN A 2 5.87 -23.09 9.53
CA GLN A 2 6.07 -23.21 8.49
C GLN A 2 5.68 -22.28 7.77
N PRO A 3 6.20 -21.87 7.55
CA PRO A 3 6.02 -20.78 6.79
C PRO A 3 5.15 -21.03 5.66
N GLU A 4 5.10 -22.14 5.26
CA GLU A 4 4.36 -22.43 4.14
C GLU A 4 2.97 -22.05 4.31
N ASN A 5 2.47 -22.16 5.46
CA ASN A 5 1.16 -21.84 5.63
C ASN A 5 0.98 -20.43 5.63
N VAL A 6 1.98 -19.72 6.03
CA VAL A 6 1.88 -18.37 6.06
C VAL A 6 1.95 -17.79 4.75
N GLY A 7 2.40 -18.47 3.85
CA GLY A 7 2.74 -17.89 2.64
C GLY A 7 1.73 -17.90 1.57
N ASN A 8 0.50 -18.24 1.83
CA ASN A 8 -0.35 -18.27 0.67
C ASN A 8 -0.71 -16.86 0.25
N ASN A 9 -0.98 -16.69 -1.03
CA ASN A 9 -1.17 -15.38 -1.62
C ASN A 9 -2.37 -14.65 -1.04
N ALA A 10 -3.43 -15.38 -0.74
CA ALA A 10 -4.63 -14.76 -0.20
C ALA A 10 -4.37 -14.19 1.18
N ASP A 11 -3.63 -14.91 2.01
CA ASP A 11 -3.32 -14.41 3.35
C ASP A 11 -2.44 -13.18 3.29
N LEU A 12 -1.47 -13.18 2.41
CA LEU A 12 -0.60 -12.04 2.26
C LEU A 12 -1.37 -10.82 1.76
N ALA A 13 -2.26 -11.04 0.79
CA ALA A 13 -3.07 -9.95 0.26
C ALA A 13 -3.95 -9.37 1.36
N LYS A 14 -4.52 -10.23 2.18
CA LYS A 14 -5.39 -9.77 3.27
C LYS A 14 -4.60 -8.92 4.26
N TYR A 15 -3.42 -9.38 4.62
CA TYR A 15 -2.56 -8.64 5.54
C TYR A 15 -2.24 -7.26 4.97
N ARG A 16 -1.92 -7.20 3.69
CA ARG A 16 -1.55 -5.91 3.08
C ARG A 16 -2.75 -4.99 2.96
N MET A 17 -3.94 -5.53 2.72
CA MET A 17 -5.13 -4.69 2.69
C MET A 17 -5.47 -4.15 4.07
N GLU A 18 -5.23 -4.95 5.10
CA GLU A 18 -5.45 -4.46 6.46
C GLU A 18 -4.51 -3.30 6.77
N ARG A 19 -3.25 -3.42 6.33
CA ARG A 19 -2.30 -2.33 6.50
C ARG A 19 -2.73 -1.09 5.72
N ALA A 20 -3.25 -1.29 4.51
CA ALA A 20 -3.74 -0.17 3.72
C ALA A 20 -4.88 0.54 4.43
N ASN A 21 -5.80 -0.21 5.01
CA ASN A 21 -6.92 0.39 5.72
C ASN A 21 -6.47 1.13 6.98
N GLU A 22 -5.47 0.60 7.67
CA GLU A 22 -4.92 1.29 8.83
C GLU A 22 -4.29 2.62 8.44
N ASP A 23 -3.54 2.63 7.35
CA ASP A 23 -2.91 3.85 6.90
C ASP A 23 -3.94 4.86 6.42
N LEU A 24 -5.01 4.39 5.78
CA LEU A 24 -6.06 5.27 5.33
C LEU A 24 -6.77 5.91 6.52
N HIS A 25 -7.05 5.12 7.55
CA HIS A 25 -7.67 5.66 8.74
C HIS A 25 -6.79 6.70 9.40
N ALA A 26 -5.49 6.43 9.48
CA ALA A 26 -4.55 7.38 10.05
C ALA A 26 -4.53 8.67 9.23
N ALA A 27 -4.61 8.55 7.91
CA ALA A 27 -4.63 9.73 7.06
C ALA A 27 -5.88 10.58 7.34
N GLU A 28 -7.01 9.94 7.54
CA GLU A 28 -8.25 10.66 7.84
C GLU A 28 -8.15 11.41 9.15
N VAL A 29 -7.59 10.76 10.16
CA VAL A 29 -7.39 11.41 11.45
C VAL A 29 -6.48 12.63 11.31
N LEU A 30 -5.43 12.48 10.53
CA LEU A 30 -4.47 13.57 10.36
C LEU A 30 -5.06 14.72 9.56
N VAL A 31 -5.89 14.44 8.58
CA VAL A 31 -6.57 15.48 7.84
C VAL A 31 -7.47 16.26 8.78
N ASN A 32 -8.21 15.57 9.64
CA ASN A 32 -9.08 16.25 10.58
C ASN A 32 -8.30 17.10 11.58
N ALA A 33 -7.07 16.72 11.85
CA ALA A 33 -6.20 17.48 12.73
C ALA A 33 -5.42 18.55 11.96
N ARG A 34 -5.66 18.68 10.66
CA ARG A 34 -4.99 19.66 9.80
C ARG A 34 -3.51 19.41 9.66
N GLU A 35 -3.09 18.17 9.85
CA GLU A 35 -1.71 17.77 9.64
C GLU A 35 -1.57 17.22 8.23
N TYR A 36 -1.62 18.12 7.26
CA TYR A 36 -1.80 17.69 5.88
C TYR A 36 -0.60 16.96 5.28
N ARG A 37 0.61 17.36 5.67
CA ARG A 37 1.79 16.67 5.15
C ARG A 37 1.84 15.24 5.65
N SER A 38 1.58 15.05 6.93
CA SER A 38 1.57 13.71 7.50
C SER A 38 0.42 12.89 6.93
N ALA A 39 -0.73 13.53 6.72
CA ALA A 39 -1.87 12.85 6.12
C ALA A 39 -1.51 12.36 4.72
N ASN A 40 -0.82 13.17 3.95
CA ASN A 40 -0.43 12.81 2.61
C ASN A 40 0.50 11.61 2.61
N ASN A 41 1.44 11.56 3.56
CA ASN A 41 2.34 10.42 3.67
C ASN A 41 1.58 9.14 4.00
N ARG A 42 0.60 9.23 4.90
CA ARG A 42 -0.18 8.06 5.26
C ARG A 42 -1.03 7.58 4.09
N ALA A 43 -1.60 8.52 3.34
CA ALA A 43 -2.39 8.17 2.17
C ALA A 43 -1.51 7.48 1.13
N TYR A 44 -0.29 7.96 0.97
CA TYR A 44 0.66 7.33 0.06
C TYR A 44 0.88 5.86 0.43
N TYR A 45 1.10 5.59 1.71
CA TYR A 45 1.34 4.21 2.13
C TYR A 45 0.10 3.36 1.99
N ALA A 46 -1.09 3.95 2.18
CA ALA A 46 -2.32 3.21 1.96
C ALA A 46 -2.42 2.71 0.52
N VAL A 47 -2.14 3.60 -0.43
CA VAL A 47 -2.16 3.23 -1.84
C VAL A 47 -1.11 2.17 -2.13
N PHE A 48 0.09 2.36 -1.59
CA PHE A 48 1.19 1.44 -1.82
C PHE A 48 0.83 0.04 -1.34
N HIS A 49 0.29 -0.07 -0.13
CA HIS A 49 -0.07 -1.38 0.42
C HIS A 49 -1.23 -2.01 -0.35
N ALA A 50 -2.19 -1.19 -0.81
CA ALA A 50 -3.29 -1.73 -1.58
C ALA A 50 -2.80 -2.32 -2.91
N ILE A 51 -1.88 -1.64 -3.56
CA ILE A 51 -1.31 -2.14 -4.80
C ILE A 51 -0.56 -3.44 -4.55
N LEU A 52 0.21 -3.49 -3.46
CA LEU A 52 0.93 -4.71 -3.11
C LEU A 52 -0.02 -5.86 -2.82
N ALA A 53 -1.19 -5.55 -2.26
CA ALA A 53 -2.18 -6.57 -1.99
C ALA A 53 -2.68 -7.20 -3.28
N VAL A 54 -2.98 -6.38 -4.27
CA VAL A 54 -3.43 -6.88 -5.56
C VAL A 54 -2.36 -7.76 -6.20
N HIS A 55 -1.13 -7.29 -6.15
CA HIS A 55 -0.03 -8.07 -6.73
C HIS A 55 0.19 -9.38 -5.99
N ALA A 56 0.00 -9.38 -4.68
CA ALA A 56 0.13 -10.61 -3.91
C ALA A 56 -0.87 -11.66 -4.35
N LEU A 57 -2.08 -11.24 -4.68
CA LEU A 57 -3.08 -12.18 -5.18
C LEU A 57 -2.64 -12.82 -6.47
N ASN A 58 -1.87 -12.11 -7.28
CA ASN A 58 -1.38 -12.62 -8.54
C ASN A 58 -0.09 -13.41 -8.39
N GLY A 59 0.45 -13.50 -7.19
CA GLY A 59 1.65 -14.26 -6.96
C GLY A 59 2.91 -13.64 -7.50
N GLU A 60 2.89 -12.34 -7.75
CA GLU A 60 4.05 -11.69 -8.34
C GLU A 60 5.05 -11.27 -7.28
N SER A 61 6.28 -11.09 -7.70
CA SER A 61 7.35 -10.81 -6.78
C SER A 61 7.25 -9.39 -6.22
N TYR A 62 7.48 -9.27 -4.93
CA TYR A 62 7.46 -7.98 -4.27
C TYR A 62 8.44 -7.00 -4.93
N ARG A 63 9.62 -7.48 -5.25
CA ARG A 63 10.65 -6.63 -5.83
C ARG A 63 10.21 -6.08 -7.18
N ARG A 64 9.66 -6.95 -8.01
CA ARG A 64 9.20 -6.52 -9.32
C ARG A 64 8.09 -5.50 -9.21
N HIS A 65 7.19 -5.72 -8.28
CA HIS A 65 6.09 -4.78 -8.09
C HIS A 65 6.57 -3.45 -7.58
N LYS A 66 7.47 -3.48 -6.63
CA LYS A 66 8.00 -2.26 -6.08
C LYS A 66 8.62 -1.41 -7.19
N ASP A 67 9.37 -2.04 -8.07
CA ASP A 67 9.98 -1.32 -9.18
C ASP A 67 8.95 -0.72 -10.10
N ALA A 68 7.90 -1.47 -10.40
CA ALA A 68 6.85 -0.97 -11.27
C ALA A 68 6.12 0.21 -10.65
N ILE A 69 5.86 0.14 -9.35
CA ILE A 69 5.18 1.21 -8.65
C ILE A 69 6.02 2.48 -8.68
N TRP A 70 7.31 2.33 -8.39
CA TRP A 70 8.19 3.50 -8.38
C TRP A 70 8.34 4.10 -9.76
N ARG A 71 8.29 3.27 -10.79
CA ARG A 71 8.39 3.77 -12.15
C ARG A 71 7.18 4.63 -12.51
N LEU A 72 6.00 4.27 -12.01
CA LEU A 72 4.78 5.01 -12.29
C LEU A 72 4.56 6.18 -11.36
N TRP A 73 5.26 6.21 -10.25
CA TRP A 73 5.01 7.18 -9.21
C TRP A 73 5.15 8.64 -9.65
N PRO A 74 6.16 8.99 -10.43
CA PRO A 74 6.26 10.37 -10.88
C PRO A 74 5.05 10.83 -11.69
N ASP A 75 4.50 9.95 -12.52
CA ASP A 75 3.31 10.28 -13.28
C ASP A 75 2.13 10.49 -12.36
N PHE A 76 2.01 9.66 -11.35
CA PHE A 76 0.94 9.78 -10.39
C PHE A 76 1.02 11.12 -9.65
N LEU A 77 2.21 11.51 -9.22
CA LEU A 77 2.40 12.77 -8.54
C LEU A 77 2.08 13.95 -9.43
N ARG A 78 2.50 13.89 -10.68
CA ARG A 78 2.24 14.95 -11.62
C ARG A 78 0.76 15.10 -11.86
N TRP A 79 0.06 13.99 -11.91
CA TRP A 79 -1.37 14.01 -12.15
C TRP A 79 -2.12 14.63 -11.00
N ARG A 80 -1.61 14.49 -9.82
CA ARG A 80 -2.24 15.01 -8.63
C ARG A 80 -2.18 16.52 -8.56
N VAL A 81 -1.20 17.09 -9.17
CA VAL A 81 -1.04 18.51 -9.18
C VAL A 81 -1.86 19.13 -10.31
#